data_60f5cc59aca9fff187098f5c81e40657
#
_entry.id   60f5cc59aca9fff187098f5c81e40657
#
_cell.length_a   1.000
_cell.length_b   1.000
_cell.length_c   1.000
_cell.angle_alpha   90.00
_cell.angle_beta   90.00
_cell.angle_gamma   90.00
#
_symmetry.space_group_name_H-M   'P 1'
#
loop_
_entity.id
_entity.type
_entity.pdbx_description
1 polymer ?
#
loop_
_entity_poly.entity_id
_entity_poly.type
_entity_poly.pdbx_seq_one_letter_code
_entity_poly.pdbx_strand_id
1 'polypeptide(L)'
;MSSINVGKEVFEVQARALEAAATRLNDVFDQAVNMILETPGRVVVSGMGKSGIIGNKIAATLASTGTPSFAVHPAEAYHGDLGMFTAADVAILISYSGETEEVIRLIPSLRHFGVKTIAMVGNPDSTLGRNCDLVLDVSVEREACPNNLAPTTSTTVTLAMGDALAVALIERRDFQPHDFAVFHPGGSLGKRLLTRVRDVMHTELPICAPQDNIKEVIMTITQVGLGIAVVVDRGTIKGVITDGDLRRALFNHDSFEGLTAENVMTRTPLTVNDSEMFADAENIMLKSKVTSLLVVSQEGVLSGVLKLQDASRLN
;
A
#
# COMPACT_ATOMS: atom_id res chain seq x y z
N MET A 1 -32.99 -20.61 -17.54
CA MET A 1 -32.52 -19.33 -16.97
C MET A 1 -31.26 -18.95 -17.74
N SER A 2 -31.06 -17.67 -18.09
CA SER A 2 -29.85 -17.28 -18.78
C SER A 2 -28.64 -17.28 -17.80
N SER A 3 -27.42 -17.56 -18.29
CA SER A 3 -26.21 -17.51 -17.43
C SER A 3 -26.03 -16.15 -16.76
N ILE A 4 -26.48 -15.06 -17.40
CA ILE A 4 -26.46 -13.71 -16.84
C ILE A 4 -27.33 -13.63 -15.58
N ASN A 5 -28.53 -14.18 -15.62
CA ASN A 5 -29.44 -14.17 -14.48
C ASN A 5 -28.91 -15.01 -13.31
N VAL A 6 -28.32 -16.18 -13.63
CA VAL A 6 -27.63 -17.01 -12.63
C VAL A 6 -26.48 -16.23 -11.98
N GLY A 7 -25.65 -15.56 -12.78
CA GLY A 7 -24.56 -14.75 -12.26
C GLY A 7 -25.05 -13.63 -11.34
N LYS A 8 -26.11 -12.90 -11.74
CA LYS A 8 -26.71 -11.84 -10.90
C LYS A 8 -27.22 -12.41 -9.57
N GLU A 9 -27.91 -13.55 -9.59
CA GLU A 9 -28.37 -14.21 -8.37
C GLU A 9 -27.24 -14.55 -7.41
N VAL A 10 -26.08 -15.03 -7.91
CA VAL A 10 -24.91 -15.29 -7.07
C VAL A 10 -24.45 -14.03 -6.34
N PHE A 11 -24.31 -12.89 -7.04
CA PHE A 11 -23.94 -11.62 -6.42
C PHE A 11 -24.96 -11.17 -5.36
N GLU A 12 -26.25 -11.30 -5.65
CA GLU A 12 -27.32 -10.91 -4.72
C GLU A 12 -27.33 -11.78 -3.44
N VAL A 13 -27.12 -13.10 -3.59
CA VAL A 13 -27.04 -14.01 -2.45
C VAL A 13 -25.84 -13.67 -1.57
N GLN A 14 -24.69 -13.44 -2.18
CA GLN A 14 -23.47 -13.08 -1.44
C GLN A 14 -23.58 -11.71 -0.77
N ALA A 15 -24.17 -10.70 -1.44
CA ALA A 15 -24.37 -9.38 -0.86
C ALA A 15 -25.23 -9.46 0.43
N ARG A 16 -26.38 -10.16 0.37
CA ARG A 16 -27.22 -10.37 1.56
C ARG A 16 -26.49 -11.10 2.69
N ALA A 17 -25.66 -12.08 2.35
CA ALA A 17 -24.88 -12.81 3.36
C ALA A 17 -23.82 -11.92 4.03
N LEU A 18 -23.16 -11.02 3.29
CA LEU A 18 -22.23 -10.03 3.84
C LEU A 18 -22.93 -9.02 4.75
N GLU A 19 -24.09 -8.50 4.35
CA GLU A 19 -24.92 -7.62 5.19
C GLU A 19 -25.32 -8.31 6.50
N ALA A 20 -25.81 -9.56 6.41
CA ALA A 20 -26.15 -10.35 7.58
C ALA A 20 -24.95 -10.62 8.49
N ALA A 21 -23.78 -10.92 7.95
CA ALA A 21 -22.57 -11.10 8.72
C ALA A 21 -22.14 -9.80 9.44
N ALA A 22 -22.25 -8.65 8.77
CA ALA A 22 -21.94 -7.36 9.38
C ALA A 22 -22.82 -7.06 10.61
N THR A 23 -24.11 -7.44 10.59
CA THR A 23 -25.00 -7.26 11.75
C THR A 23 -24.68 -8.16 12.93
N ARG A 24 -23.92 -9.25 12.74
CA ARG A 24 -23.50 -10.18 13.80
C ARG A 24 -22.17 -9.81 14.44
N LEU A 25 -21.42 -8.85 13.88
CA LEU A 25 -20.20 -8.35 14.52
C LEU A 25 -20.53 -7.76 15.89
N ASN A 26 -19.75 -8.18 16.89
CA ASN A 26 -19.93 -7.81 18.28
C ASN A 26 -18.58 -7.70 18.99
N ASP A 27 -18.57 -7.55 20.30
CA ASP A 27 -17.36 -7.38 21.12
C ASP A 27 -16.32 -8.50 20.93
N VAL A 28 -16.71 -9.69 20.47
CA VAL A 28 -15.76 -10.78 20.18
C VAL A 28 -14.85 -10.42 19.00
N PHE A 29 -15.34 -9.65 18.04
CA PHE A 29 -14.50 -9.16 16.95
C PHE A 29 -13.42 -8.20 17.47
N ASP A 30 -13.78 -7.26 18.36
CA ASP A 30 -12.80 -6.37 19.00
C ASP A 30 -11.79 -7.15 19.86
N GLN A 31 -12.25 -8.20 20.57
CA GLN A 31 -11.36 -9.09 21.33
C GLN A 31 -10.38 -9.81 20.40
N ALA A 32 -10.82 -10.26 19.23
CA ALA A 32 -9.94 -10.91 18.26
C ALA A 32 -8.89 -9.92 17.68
N VAL A 33 -9.30 -8.69 17.36
CA VAL A 33 -8.37 -7.62 16.95
C VAL A 33 -7.35 -7.34 18.05
N ASN A 34 -7.78 -7.18 19.32
CA ASN A 34 -6.89 -6.93 20.44
C ASN A 34 -5.93 -8.10 20.69
N MET A 35 -6.41 -9.34 20.63
CA MET A 35 -5.59 -10.55 20.78
C MET A 35 -4.46 -10.58 19.73
N ILE A 36 -4.74 -10.18 18.48
CA ILE A 36 -3.73 -10.10 17.42
C ILE A 36 -2.78 -8.91 17.64
N LEU A 37 -3.29 -7.76 18.08
CA LEU A 37 -2.46 -6.57 18.34
C LEU A 37 -1.45 -6.77 19.47
N GLU A 38 -1.87 -7.47 20.52
CA GLU A 38 -1.08 -7.69 21.72
C GLU A 38 -0.09 -8.85 21.58
N THR A 39 -0.25 -9.68 20.54
CA THR A 39 0.65 -10.83 20.36
C THR A 39 2.05 -10.37 19.91
N PRO A 40 3.11 -10.82 20.61
CA PRO A 40 4.49 -10.55 20.18
C PRO A 40 4.95 -11.46 19.04
N GLY A 41 4.17 -12.48 18.71
CA GLY A 41 4.44 -13.47 17.66
C GLY A 41 3.76 -13.14 16.33
N ARG A 42 3.30 -14.18 15.67
CA ARG A 42 2.72 -14.14 14.33
C ARG A 42 1.28 -14.64 14.36
N VAL A 43 0.51 -14.30 13.32
CA VAL A 43 -0.79 -14.92 13.07
C VAL A 43 -0.61 -16.12 12.16
N VAL A 44 -0.92 -17.30 12.64
CA VAL A 44 -0.85 -18.55 11.86
C VAL A 44 -2.26 -18.95 11.46
N VAL A 45 -2.54 -18.99 10.14
CA VAL A 45 -3.87 -19.33 9.63
C VAL A 45 -3.87 -20.77 9.14
N SER A 46 -4.88 -21.56 9.56
CA SER A 46 -4.98 -22.96 9.14
C SER A 46 -6.42 -23.33 8.75
N GLY A 47 -6.54 -24.12 7.69
CA GLY A 47 -7.83 -24.62 7.17
C GLY A 47 -7.65 -25.63 6.05
N MET A 48 -8.66 -26.49 5.83
CA MET A 48 -8.66 -27.50 4.79
C MET A 48 -9.35 -27.04 3.50
N GLY A 49 -8.87 -27.52 2.35
CA GLY A 49 -9.53 -27.34 1.05
C GLY A 49 -9.80 -25.86 0.72
N LYS A 50 -11.06 -25.49 0.44
CA LYS A 50 -11.45 -24.11 0.13
C LYS A 50 -11.18 -23.15 1.30
N SER A 51 -11.40 -23.59 2.54
CA SER A 51 -11.07 -22.81 3.74
C SER A 51 -9.56 -22.54 3.83
N GLY A 52 -8.71 -23.48 3.47
CA GLY A 52 -7.27 -23.31 3.44
C GLY A 52 -6.83 -22.29 2.36
N ILE A 53 -7.45 -22.32 1.17
CA ILE A 53 -7.18 -21.34 0.12
C ILE A 53 -7.53 -19.91 0.58
N ILE A 54 -8.69 -19.75 1.21
CA ILE A 54 -9.11 -18.47 1.80
C ILE A 54 -8.16 -18.08 2.94
N GLY A 55 -7.76 -19.04 3.79
CA GLY A 55 -6.79 -18.83 4.86
C GLY A 55 -5.43 -18.32 4.36
N ASN A 56 -4.93 -18.88 3.25
CA ASN A 56 -3.72 -18.37 2.60
C ASN A 56 -3.86 -16.91 2.16
N LYS A 57 -5.02 -16.52 1.57
CA LYS A 57 -5.26 -15.13 1.19
C LYS A 57 -5.33 -14.22 2.42
N ILE A 58 -5.99 -14.64 3.49
CA ILE A 58 -6.07 -13.87 4.74
C ILE A 58 -4.67 -13.66 5.33
N ALA A 59 -3.87 -14.72 5.43
CA ALA A 59 -2.49 -14.63 5.90
C ALA A 59 -1.65 -13.67 5.05
N ALA A 60 -1.75 -13.76 3.72
CA ALA A 60 -1.05 -12.86 2.81
C ALA A 60 -1.48 -11.40 2.99
N THR A 61 -2.78 -11.14 3.16
CA THR A 61 -3.30 -9.79 3.42
C THR A 61 -2.76 -9.23 4.74
N LEU A 62 -2.83 -10.00 5.83
CA LEU A 62 -2.28 -9.62 7.12
C LEU A 62 -0.78 -9.29 7.03
N ALA A 63 0.01 -10.15 6.39
CA ALA A 63 1.45 -9.95 6.22
C ALA A 63 1.75 -8.66 5.45
N SER A 64 1.01 -8.41 4.37
CA SER A 64 1.20 -7.23 3.52
C SER A 64 0.72 -5.92 4.16
N THR A 65 -0.03 -6.00 5.25
CA THR A 65 -0.58 -4.85 6.00
C THR A 65 0.01 -4.72 7.41
N GLY A 66 1.21 -5.26 7.63
CA GLY A 66 1.98 -5.04 8.85
C GLY A 66 1.70 -6.01 10.00
N THR A 67 0.94 -7.09 9.76
CA THR A 67 0.76 -8.17 10.74
C THR A 67 1.53 -9.40 10.28
N PRO A 68 2.67 -9.76 10.90
CA PRO A 68 3.43 -10.94 10.50
C PRO A 68 2.54 -12.18 10.55
N SER A 69 2.38 -12.86 9.41
CA SER A 69 1.47 -14.00 9.31
C SER A 69 1.88 -14.96 8.19
N PHE A 70 1.45 -16.20 8.32
CA PHE A 70 1.61 -17.24 7.31
C PHE A 70 0.51 -18.29 7.48
N ALA A 71 0.33 -19.12 6.47
CA ALA A 71 -0.64 -20.20 6.52
C ALA A 71 0.08 -21.55 6.70
N VAL A 72 -0.55 -22.46 7.47
CA VAL A 72 -0.09 -23.84 7.67
C VAL A 72 -1.22 -24.79 7.30
N HIS A 73 -0.91 -25.78 6.46
CA HIS A 73 -1.87 -26.81 6.13
C HIS A 73 -2.08 -27.77 7.32
N PRO A 74 -3.33 -28.00 7.79
CA PRO A 74 -3.54 -28.75 9.04
C PRO A 74 -3.03 -30.20 8.97
N ALA A 75 -3.05 -30.86 7.81
CA ALA A 75 -2.49 -32.19 7.66
C ALA A 75 -0.95 -32.18 7.80
N GLU A 76 -0.26 -31.22 7.20
CA GLU A 76 1.19 -31.09 7.31
C GLU A 76 1.58 -30.71 8.76
N ALA A 77 0.79 -29.84 9.40
CA ALA A 77 0.98 -29.52 10.82
C ALA A 77 0.99 -30.77 11.68
N TYR A 78 0.06 -31.69 11.46
CA TYR A 78 -0.03 -32.95 12.21
C TYR A 78 1.17 -33.90 11.94
N HIS A 79 1.85 -33.73 10.80
CA HIS A 79 3.00 -34.54 10.41
C HIS A 79 4.37 -33.89 10.68
N GLY A 80 4.41 -32.78 11.43
CA GLY A 80 5.67 -32.15 11.87
C GLY A 80 5.66 -30.62 11.92
N ASP A 81 4.86 -29.95 11.07
CA ASP A 81 4.84 -28.48 10.96
C ASP A 81 4.20 -27.81 12.21
N LEU A 82 3.69 -28.59 13.20
CA LEU A 82 3.36 -28.05 14.53
C LEU A 82 4.55 -27.34 15.18
N GLY A 83 5.78 -27.71 14.83
CA GLY A 83 6.99 -27.02 15.27
C GLY A 83 7.11 -25.58 14.77
N MET A 84 6.28 -25.13 13.81
CA MET A 84 6.22 -23.76 13.36
C MET A 84 5.46 -22.83 14.32
N PHE A 85 4.68 -23.38 15.24
CA PHE A 85 3.92 -22.62 16.24
C PHE A 85 4.75 -22.38 17.49
N THR A 86 4.61 -21.19 18.06
CA THR A 86 5.22 -20.81 19.34
C THR A 86 4.15 -20.26 20.29
N ALA A 87 4.41 -20.25 21.58
CA ALA A 87 3.50 -19.68 22.58
C ALA A 87 3.18 -18.19 22.37
N ALA A 88 4.01 -17.51 21.56
CA ALA A 88 3.83 -16.11 21.23
C ALA A 88 2.84 -15.87 20.06
N ASP A 89 2.44 -16.94 19.33
CA ASP A 89 1.61 -16.81 18.13
C ASP A 89 0.10 -16.85 18.49
N VAL A 90 -0.71 -16.36 17.54
CA VAL A 90 -2.17 -16.53 17.52
C VAL A 90 -2.53 -17.42 16.34
N ALA A 91 -3.33 -18.45 16.53
CA ALA A 91 -3.83 -19.32 15.46
C ALA A 91 -5.26 -18.94 15.07
N ILE A 92 -5.49 -18.69 13.76
CA ILE A 92 -6.83 -18.59 13.17
C ILE A 92 -7.14 -19.91 12.49
N LEU A 93 -8.14 -20.62 13.00
CA LEU A 93 -8.56 -21.93 12.53
C LEU A 93 -9.88 -21.79 11.75
N ILE A 94 -9.86 -22.17 10.46
CA ILE A 94 -10.99 -21.96 9.54
C ILE A 94 -11.61 -23.31 9.19
N SER A 95 -12.86 -23.50 9.58
CA SER A 95 -13.68 -24.65 9.20
C SER A 95 -15.14 -24.24 9.18
N TYR A 96 -15.78 -24.18 8.02
CA TYR A 96 -17.18 -23.74 7.93
C TYR A 96 -18.12 -24.64 8.76
N SER A 97 -17.98 -25.96 8.67
CA SER A 97 -18.75 -26.89 9.53
C SER A 97 -18.33 -26.84 11.00
N GLY A 98 -17.08 -26.45 11.28
CA GLY A 98 -16.45 -26.55 12.58
C GLY A 98 -16.17 -27.99 13.04
N GLU A 99 -16.32 -28.96 12.12
CA GLU A 99 -16.17 -30.39 12.39
C GLU A 99 -15.10 -31.05 11.49
N THR A 100 -14.24 -30.26 10.84
CA THR A 100 -13.14 -30.76 10.02
C THR A 100 -12.09 -31.41 10.93
N GLU A 101 -11.95 -32.73 10.83
CA GLU A 101 -11.14 -33.53 11.76
C GLU A 101 -9.67 -33.07 11.80
N GLU A 102 -9.06 -32.78 10.64
CA GLU A 102 -7.67 -32.33 10.55
C GLU A 102 -7.43 -31.00 11.28
N VAL A 103 -8.41 -30.10 11.25
CA VAL A 103 -8.31 -28.80 11.96
C VAL A 103 -8.50 -29.00 13.47
N ILE A 104 -9.50 -29.83 13.86
CA ILE A 104 -9.79 -30.13 15.28
C ILE A 104 -8.61 -30.81 15.96
N ARG A 105 -7.91 -31.70 15.27
CA ARG A 105 -6.72 -32.41 15.79
C ARG A 105 -5.56 -31.48 16.18
N LEU A 106 -5.53 -30.24 15.68
CA LEU A 106 -4.50 -29.26 16.06
C LEU A 106 -4.73 -28.70 17.49
N ILE A 107 -5.97 -28.62 17.94
CA ILE A 107 -6.36 -27.95 19.17
C ILE A 107 -5.58 -28.44 20.41
N PRO A 108 -5.44 -29.76 20.68
CA PRO A 108 -4.70 -30.21 21.84
C PRO A 108 -3.24 -29.76 21.85
N SER A 109 -2.58 -29.78 20.70
CA SER A 109 -1.19 -29.34 20.54
C SER A 109 -1.05 -27.83 20.71
N LEU A 110 -1.93 -27.03 20.07
CA LEU A 110 -1.93 -25.58 20.22
C LEU A 110 -2.15 -25.14 21.64
N ARG A 111 -3.07 -25.81 22.34
CA ARG A 111 -3.30 -25.59 23.79
C ARG A 111 -2.08 -25.98 24.65
N HIS A 112 -1.42 -27.09 24.32
CA HIS A 112 -0.19 -27.52 25.02
C HIS A 112 0.94 -26.50 24.84
N PHE A 113 1.05 -25.88 23.65
CA PHE A 113 2.04 -24.84 23.36
C PHE A 113 1.65 -23.48 23.94
N GLY A 114 0.44 -23.29 24.44
CA GLY A 114 -0.07 -22.02 24.95
C GLY A 114 -0.45 -21.02 23.85
N VAL A 115 -0.65 -21.48 22.60
CA VAL A 115 -1.08 -20.66 21.46
C VAL A 115 -2.53 -20.25 21.65
N LYS A 116 -2.81 -18.96 21.50
CA LYS A 116 -4.17 -18.43 21.50
C LYS A 116 -4.88 -18.76 20.19
N THR A 117 -6.17 -19.06 20.26
CA THR A 117 -6.92 -19.60 19.13
C THR A 117 -8.18 -18.78 18.81
N ILE A 118 -8.39 -18.50 17.53
CA ILE A 118 -9.59 -17.86 16.99
C ILE A 118 -10.20 -18.84 15.98
N ALA A 119 -11.44 -19.25 16.17
CA ALA A 119 -12.19 -20.05 15.21
C ALA A 119 -12.95 -19.15 14.25
N MET A 120 -12.89 -19.43 12.93
CA MET A 120 -13.84 -18.90 11.93
C MET A 120 -14.73 -20.05 11.49
N VAL A 121 -15.98 -20.07 11.96
CA VAL A 121 -16.92 -21.19 11.76
C VAL A 121 -18.31 -20.70 11.36
N GLY A 122 -19.03 -21.51 10.59
CA GLY A 122 -20.46 -21.29 10.31
C GLY A 122 -21.41 -21.77 11.40
N ASN A 123 -20.90 -22.51 12.39
CA ASN A 123 -21.64 -22.93 13.57
C ASN A 123 -20.79 -22.70 14.82
N PRO A 124 -21.06 -21.64 15.61
CA PRO A 124 -20.35 -21.36 16.86
C PRO A 124 -20.39 -22.51 17.87
N ASP A 125 -21.46 -23.30 17.88
CA ASP A 125 -21.61 -24.45 18.76
C ASP A 125 -20.94 -25.75 18.28
N SER A 126 -20.17 -25.65 17.17
CA SER A 126 -19.38 -26.77 16.65
C SER A 126 -18.24 -27.19 17.60
N THR A 127 -17.64 -28.34 17.31
CA THR A 127 -16.50 -28.82 18.09
C THR A 127 -15.34 -27.83 18.05
N LEU A 128 -15.03 -27.23 16.89
CA LEU A 128 -13.99 -26.20 16.78
C LEU A 128 -14.35 -24.94 17.56
N GLY A 129 -15.59 -24.44 17.41
CA GLY A 129 -16.07 -23.24 18.10
C GLY A 129 -15.96 -23.37 19.62
N ARG A 130 -16.45 -24.47 20.18
CA ARG A 130 -16.38 -24.69 21.64
C ARG A 130 -14.98 -24.88 22.22
N ASN A 131 -13.99 -25.16 21.40
CA ASN A 131 -12.63 -25.47 21.85
C ASN A 131 -11.59 -24.39 21.56
N CYS A 132 -11.95 -23.29 20.89
CA CYS A 132 -11.11 -22.12 20.68
C CYS A 132 -11.40 -21.03 21.72
N ASP A 133 -10.43 -20.10 21.90
CA ASP A 133 -10.57 -19.00 22.86
C ASP A 133 -11.61 -17.97 22.37
N LEU A 134 -11.68 -17.69 21.06
CA LEU A 134 -12.65 -16.77 20.44
C LEU A 134 -13.27 -17.40 19.20
N VAL A 135 -14.50 -16.98 18.89
CA VAL A 135 -15.27 -17.49 17.74
C VAL A 135 -15.79 -16.35 16.91
N LEU A 136 -15.40 -16.30 15.65
CA LEU A 136 -15.93 -15.39 14.63
C LEU A 136 -16.96 -16.16 13.78
N ASP A 137 -18.21 -15.75 13.87
CA ASP A 137 -19.32 -16.35 13.14
C ASP A 137 -19.32 -15.92 11.67
N VAL A 138 -19.05 -16.88 10.78
CA VAL A 138 -19.08 -16.73 9.33
C VAL A 138 -20.26 -17.49 8.69
N SER A 139 -21.31 -17.76 9.47
CA SER A 139 -22.49 -18.48 9.00
C SER A 139 -23.19 -17.77 7.85
N VAL A 140 -23.75 -18.55 6.94
CA VAL A 140 -24.57 -18.07 5.82
C VAL A 140 -25.88 -18.88 5.76
N GLU A 141 -26.93 -18.26 5.26
CA GLU A 141 -28.24 -18.91 5.09
C GLU A 141 -28.15 -20.06 4.08
N ARG A 142 -27.48 -19.82 2.94
CA ARG A 142 -27.26 -20.81 1.90
C ARG A 142 -26.03 -20.51 1.05
N GLU A 143 -25.52 -21.53 0.40
CA GLU A 143 -24.57 -21.36 -0.68
C GLU A 143 -25.26 -20.83 -1.95
N ALA A 144 -24.57 -20.04 -2.76
CA ALA A 144 -25.07 -19.61 -4.06
C ALA A 144 -25.11 -20.75 -5.09
N CYS A 145 -24.42 -21.84 -4.82
CA CYS A 145 -24.48 -23.09 -5.60
C CYS A 145 -25.91 -23.63 -5.59
N PRO A 146 -26.48 -24.01 -6.75
CA PRO A 146 -27.86 -24.53 -6.85
C PRO A 146 -28.16 -25.71 -5.94
N ASN A 147 -27.14 -26.55 -5.68
CA ASN A 147 -27.27 -27.73 -4.82
C ASN A 147 -26.94 -27.45 -3.34
N ASN A 148 -26.63 -26.21 -2.99
CA ASN A 148 -26.19 -25.81 -1.64
C ASN A 148 -24.99 -26.63 -1.12
N LEU A 149 -24.07 -27.07 -1.99
CA LEU A 149 -22.95 -27.96 -1.65
C LEU A 149 -21.59 -27.28 -1.84
N ALA A 150 -21.40 -26.57 -2.95
CA ALA A 150 -20.10 -25.96 -3.25
C ALA A 150 -19.90 -24.69 -2.40
N PRO A 151 -18.82 -24.59 -1.63
CA PRO A 151 -18.49 -23.39 -0.85
C PRO A 151 -18.33 -22.17 -1.78
N THR A 152 -19.26 -21.26 -1.72
CA THR A 152 -19.34 -20.02 -2.51
C THR A 152 -19.62 -18.83 -1.61
N THR A 153 -20.81 -18.76 -1.04
CA THR A 153 -21.23 -17.69 -0.11
C THR A 153 -20.43 -17.75 1.19
N SER A 154 -20.26 -18.95 1.76
CA SER A 154 -19.50 -19.17 2.99
C SER A 154 -18.03 -18.73 2.84
N THR A 155 -17.39 -19.02 1.69
CA THR A 155 -16.01 -18.60 1.44
C THR A 155 -15.90 -17.09 1.24
N THR A 156 -16.91 -16.45 0.63
CA THR A 156 -16.97 -14.98 0.49
C THR A 156 -17.07 -14.29 1.85
N VAL A 157 -17.94 -14.77 2.74
CA VAL A 157 -18.09 -14.22 4.09
C VAL A 157 -16.80 -14.45 4.93
N THR A 158 -16.21 -15.64 4.85
CA THR A 158 -14.94 -15.94 5.54
C THR A 158 -13.82 -15.02 5.08
N LEU A 159 -13.73 -14.78 3.77
CA LEU A 159 -12.76 -13.84 3.19
C LEU A 159 -12.98 -12.42 3.70
N ALA A 160 -14.22 -11.94 3.66
CA ALA A 160 -14.58 -10.62 4.13
C ALA A 160 -14.29 -10.42 5.63
N MET A 161 -14.52 -11.46 6.46
CA MET A 161 -14.16 -11.45 7.87
C MET A 161 -12.65 -11.28 8.07
N GLY A 162 -11.84 -11.99 7.29
CA GLY A 162 -10.37 -11.85 7.32
C GLY A 162 -9.91 -10.46 6.88
N ASP A 163 -10.55 -9.89 5.85
CA ASP A 163 -10.25 -8.53 5.38
C ASP A 163 -10.68 -7.49 6.43
N ALA A 164 -11.82 -7.70 7.10
CA ALA A 164 -12.25 -6.84 8.21
C ALA A 164 -11.23 -6.83 9.37
N LEU A 165 -10.68 -8.00 9.75
CA LEU A 165 -9.60 -8.07 10.74
C LEU A 165 -8.37 -7.28 10.28
N ALA A 166 -7.93 -7.47 9.03
CA ALA A 166 -6.77 -6.76 8.50
C ALA A 166 -6.96 -5.25 8.49
N VAL A 167 -8.14 -4.77 8.06
CA VAL A 167 -8.46 -3.33 8.04
C VAL A 167 -8.55 -2.76 9.46
N ALA A 168 -9.18 -3.45 10.39
CA ALA A 168 -9.23 -3.03 11.79
C ALA A 168 -7.83 -2.93 12.41
N LEU A 169 -6.92 -3.84 12.06
CA LEU A 169 -5.52 -3.81 12.50
C LEU A 169 -4.74 -2.64 11.88
N ILE A 170 -4.98 -2.31 10.61
CA ILE A 170 -4.44 -1.12 9.93
C ILE A 170 -4.81 0.14 10.71
N GLU A 171 -6.10 0.34 10.99
CA GLU A 171 -6.62 1.50 11.74
C GLU A 171 -6.01 1.59 13.15
N ARG A 172 -6.01 0.46 13.88
CA ARG A 172 -5.51 0.43 15.26
C ARG A 172 -4.00 0.65 15.38
N ARG A 173 -3.21 0.34 14.34
CA ARG A 173 -1.76 0.56 14.28
C ARG A 173 -1.36 1.89 13.66
N ASP A 174 -2.31 2.68 13.15
CA ASP A 174 -2.03 3.87 12.34
C ASP A 174 -1.08 3.55 11.17
N PHE A 175 -1.32 2.41 10.49
CA PHE A 175 -0.49 1.92 9.41
C PHE A 175 -0.60 2.83 8.19
N GLN A 176 0.50 3.47 7.82
CA GLN A 176 0.55 4.52 6.82
C GLN A 176 0.94 3.99 5.42
N PRO A 177 0.67 4.76 4.33
CA PRO A 177 1.08 4.36 2.97
C PRO A 177 2.58 4.05 2.83
N HIS A 178 3.45 4.71 3.59
CA HIS A 178 4.89 4.42 3.56
C HIS A 178 5.22 3.05 4.16
N ASP A 179 4.47 2.58 5.17
CA ASP A 179 4.63 1.24 5.73
C ASP A 179 4.24 0.17 4.70
N PHE A 180 3.14 0.42 3.97
CA PHE A 180 2.72 -0.47 2.87
C PHE A 180 3.79 -0.57 1.78
N ALA A 181 4.46 0.53 1.46
CA ALA A 181 5.53 0.56 0.47
C ALA A 181 6.72 -0.34 0.85
N VAL A 182 7.07 -0.42 2.14
CA VAL A 182 8.14 -1.30 2.65
C VAL A 182 7.86 -2.77 2.34
N PHE A 183 6.59 -3.20 2.43
CA PHE A 183 6.18 -4.57 2.12
C PHE A 183 5.96 -4.82 0.62
N HIS A 184 5.87 -3.76 -0.21
CA HIS A 184 5.61 -3.84 -1.65
C HIS A 184 6.64 -3.04 -2.47
N PRO A 185 7.96 -3.25 -2.28
CA PRO A 185 9.00 -2.40 -2.91
C PRO A 185 9.03 -2.50 -4.43
N GLY A 186 8.57 -3.61 -5.00
CA GLY A 186 8.53 -3.84 -6.45
C GLY A 186 7.32 -3.24 -7.17
N GLY A 187 6.29 -2.84 -6.45
CA GLY A 187 5.09 -2.23 -7.03
C GLY A 187 5.29 -0.76 -7.38
N SER A 188 4.51 -0.21 -8.31
CA SER A 188 4.55 1.21 -8.69
C SER A 188 4.39 2.15 -7.48
N LEU A 189 3.46 1.82 -6.58
CA LEU A 189 3.26 2.56 -5.34
C LEU A 189 4.49 2.49 -4.42
N GLY A 190 5.09 1.29 -4.27
CA GLY A 190 6.30 1.10 -3.46
C GLY A 190 7.47 1.91 -3.98
N LYS A 191 7.77 1.80 -5.27
CA LYS A 191 8.82 2.59 -5.91
C LYS A 191 8.61 4.09 -5.68
N ARG A 192 7.38 4.59 -5.94
CA ARG A 192 7.05 6.02 -5.82
C ARG A 192 7.23 6.55 -4.40
N LEU A 193 6.86 5.76 -3.38
CA LEU A 193 6.92 6.15 -1.97
C LEU A 193 8.31 5.96 -1.34
N LEU A 194 9.14 5.05 -1.88
CA LEU A 194 10.47 4.77 -1.36
C LEU A 194 11.59 5.50 -2.10
N THR A 195 11.32 6.05 -3.29
CA THR A 195 12.31 6.76 -4.10
C THR A 195 12.55 8.16 -3.53
N ARG A 196 13.82 8.53 -3.37
CA ARG A 196 14.23 9.88 -2.99
C ARG A 196 14.43 10.74 -4.22
N VAL A 197 14.35 12.05 -4.04
CA VAL A 197 14.59 13.04 -5.10
C VAL A 197 15.93 12.82 -5.79
N ARG A 198 17.02 12.56 -5.02
CA ARG A 198 18.37 12.31 -5.55
C ARG A 198 18.48 11.10 -6.46
N ASP A 199 17.58 10.11 -6.33
CA ASP A 199 17.64 8.87 -7.11
C ASP A 199 17.10 9.03 -8.53
N VAL A 200 16.35 10.12 -8.78
CA VAL A 200 15.66 10.40 -10.06
C VAL A 200 15.94 11.78 -10.65
N MET A 201 16.56 12.69 -9.89
CA MET A 201 16.88 14.03 -10.37
C MET A 201 17.86 14.01 -11.54
N HIS A 202 17.79 15.03 -12.37
CA HIS A 202 18.80 15.28 -13.41
C HIS A 202 19.98 16.03 -12.80
N THR A 203 21.17 15.51 -13.00
CA THR A 203 22.43 16.09 -12.47
C THR A 203 23.18 16.91 -13.49
N GLU A 204 22.86 16.79 -14.78
CA GLU A 204 23.33 17.71 -15.81
C GLU A 204 22.55 19.00 -15.70
N LEU A 205 23.21 20.05 -15.21
CA LEU A 205 22.55 21.29 -14.81
C LEU A 205 22.62 22.35 -15.91
N PRO A 206 21.48 22.93 -16.31
CA PRO A 206 21.42 24.02 -17.27
C PRO A 206 21.75 25.37 -16.60
N ILE A 207 23.01 25.57 -16.23
CA ILE A 207 23.48 26.75 -15.49
C ILE A 207 23.79 27.89 -16.44
N CYS A 208 23.39 29.10 -16.07
CA CYS A 208 23.79 30.35 -16.70
C CYS A 208 24.13 31.41 -15.63
N ALA A 209 24.90 32.42 -16.01
CA ALA A 209 25.23 33.56 -15.16
C ALA A 209 24.16 34.66 -15.29
N PRO A 210 23.99 35.54 -14.28
CA PRO A 210 23.02 36.66 -14.35
C PRO A 210 23.21 37.56 -15.54
N GLN A 211 24.43 37.70 -16.02
CA GLN A 211 24.80 38.59 -17.13
C GLN A 211 24.74 37.95 -18.52
N ASP A 212 24.51 36.63 -18.57
CA ASP A 212 24.41 35.92 -19.86
C ASP A 212 23.23 36.50 -20.68
N ASN A 213 23.45 36.65 -21.99
CA ASN A 213 22.38 37.13 -22.89
C ASN A 213 21.36 36.01 -23.13
N ILE A 214 20.15 36.41 -23.50
CA ILE A 214 19.04 35.44 -23.63
C ILE A 214 19.28 34.39 -24.74
N LYS A 215 20.09 34.66 -25.77
CA LYS A 215 20.44 33.63 -26.77
C LYS A 215 21.28 32.51 -26.15
N GLU A 216 22.24 32.85 -25.29
CA GLU A 216 23.06 31.87 -24.56
C GLU A 216 22.19 31.08 -23.62
N VAL A 217 21.27 31.71 -22.88
CA VAL A 217 20.29 31.03 -22.01
C VAL A 217 19.43 30.03 -22.80
N ILE A 218 18.90 30.44 -23.98
CA ILE A 218 18.11 29.54 -24.84
C ILE A 218 18.97 28.37 -25.33
N MET A 219 20.22 28.58 -25.68
CA MET A 219 21.12 27.49 -26.06
C MET A 219 21.34 26.52 -24.91
N THR A 220 21.56 27.00 -23.69
CA THR A 220 21.72 26.18 -22.49
C THR A 220 20.46 25.33 -22.22
N ILE A 221 19.27 25.92 -22.27
CA ILE A 221 17.99 25.23 -22.15
C ILE A 221 17.86 24.12 -23.20
N THR A 222 18.22 24.44 -24.45
CA THR A 222 18.08 23.52 -25.58
C THR A 222 19.05 22.34 -25.48
N GLN A 223 20.31 22.60 -25.10
CA GLN A 223 21.36 21.58 -24.99
C GLN A 223 21.04 20.55 -23.90
N VAL A 224 20.63 21.00 -22.73
CA VAL A 224 20.31 20.10 -21.61
C VAL A 224 18.90 19.49 -21.74
N GLY A 225 17.99 20.15 -22.42
CA GLY A 225 16.66 19.63 -22.76
C GLY A 225 15.70 19.56 -21.58
N LEU A 226 15.95 20.27 -20.48
CA LEU A 226 15.08 20.28 -19.30
C LEU A 226 13.99 21.36 -19.34
N GLY A 227 14.00 22.24 -20.35
CA GLY A 227 13.03 23.33 -20.50
C GLY A 227 13.16 24.44 -19.46
N ILE A 228 14.29 24.49 -18.76
CA ILE A 228 14.64 25.53 -17.79
C ILE A 228 16.13 25.85 -17.86
N ALA A 229 16.52 27.04 -17.39
CA ALA A 229 17.90 27.37 -17.02
C ALA A 229 17.93 27.86 -15.57
N VAL A 230 19.00 27.55 -14.85
CA VAL A 230 19.22 27.96 -13.46
C VAL A 230 20.23 29.09 -13.45
N VAL A 231 19.84 30.25 -12.95
CA VAL A 231 20.72 31.41 -12.85
C VAL A 231 21.51 31.30 -11.54
N VAL A 232 22.83 31.17 -11.66
CA VAL A 232 23.75 30.99 -10.51
C VAL A 232 24.82 32.07 -10.55
N ASP A 233 25.08 32.69 -9.40
CA ASP A 233 26.18 33.61 -9.20
C ASP A 233 27.04 33.18 -8.02
N ARG A 234 28.33 32.89 -8.25
CA ARG A 234 29.28 32.44 -7.24
C ARG A 234 28.77 31.28 -6.38
N GLY A 235 28.16 30.28 -7.04
CA GLY A 235 27.61 29.10 -6.37
C GLY A 235 26.24 29.30 -5.71
N THR A 236 25.69 30.50 -5.73
CA THR A 236 24.38 30.82 -5.17
C THR A 236 23.31 30.89 -6.25
N ILE A 237 22.18 30.20 -6.03
CA ILE A 237 21.01 30.28 -6.91
C ILE A 237 20.42 31.70 -6.83
N LYS A 238 20.31 32.38 -7.96
CA LYS A 238 19.68 33.70 -8.08
C LYS A 238 18.26 33.62 -8.64
N GLY A 239 17.98 32.62 -9.48
CA GLY A 239 16.66 32.45 -10.06
C GLY A 239 16.61 31.28 -11.02
N VAL A 240 15.48 31.15 -11.70
CA VAL A 240 15.23 30.17 -12.74
C VAL A 240 14.56 30.85 -13.93
N ILE A 241 14.88 30.41 -15.15
CA ILE A 241 14.24 30.85 -16.39
C ILE A 241 13.59 29.63 -17.03
N THR A 242 12.30 29.72 -17.29
CA THR A 242 11.53 28.68 -17.97
C THR A 242 11.12 29.16 -19.38
N ASP A 243 10.61 28.24 -20.22
CA ASP A 243 10.01 28.61 -21.51
C ASP A 243 8.86 29.63 -21.34
N GLY A 244 8.17 29.59 -20.21
CA GLY A 244 7.12 30.54 -19.85
C GLY A 244 7.68 31.96 -19.62
N ASP A 245 8.85 32.04 -18.95
CA ASP A 245 9.53 33.34 -18.74
C ASP A 245 10.03 33.92 -20.01
N LEU A 246 10.60 33.14 -20.92
CA LEU A 246 11.03 33.58 -22.23
C LEU A 246 9.87 34.09 -23.07
N ARG A 247 8.73 33.39 -23.07
CA ARG A 247 7.52 33.86 -23.79
C ARG A 247 6.98 35.17 -23.21
N ARG A 248 6.99 35.33 -21.88
CA ARG A 248 6.60 36.60 -21.25
C ARG A 248 7.56 37.74 -21.58
N ALA A 249 8.86 37.46 -21.64
CA ALA A 249 9.85 38.45 -22.02
C ALA A 249 9.63 38.93 -23.47
N LEU A 250 9.37 38.01 -24.41
CA LEU A 250 9.01 38.38 -25.81
C LEU A 250 7.71 39.16 -25.91
N PHE A 251 6.74 38.89 -25.06
CA PHE A 251 5.49 39.68 -25.08
C PHE A 251 5.67 41.12 -24.57
N ASN A 252 6.60 41.29 -23.60
CA ASN A 252 6.85 42.58 -22.96
C ASN A 252 7.92 43.42 -23.69
N HIS A 253 8.69 42.83 -24.61
CA HIS A 253 9.77 43.45 -25.35
C HIS A 253 9.72 43.03 -26.81
N ASP A 254 10.00 43.95 -27.74
CA ASP A 254 9.97 43.65 -29.17
C ASP A 254 11.07 42.67 -29.63
N SER A 255 12.13 42.53 -28.82
CA SER A 255 13.23 41.58 -29.06
C SER A 255 13.94 41.20 -27.77
N PHE A 256 14.81 40.20 -27.81
CA PHE A 256 15.71 39.85 -26.70
C PHE A 256 16.98 40.71 -26.65
N GLU A 257 17.15 41.65 -27.54
CA GLU A 257 18.35 42.44 -27.61
C GLU A 257 18.55 43.29 -26.37
N GLY A 258 19.73 43.19 -25.73
CA GLY A 258 20.03 43.86 -24.47
C GLY A 258 19.44 43.26 -23.21
N LEU A 259 18.65 42.17 -23.31
CA LEU A 259 18.14 41.46 -22.13
C LEU A 259 19.15 40.40 -21.65
N THR A 260 19.33 40.37 -20.36
CA THR A 260 20.16 39.36 -19.66
C THR A 260 19.31 38.37 -18.88
N ALA A 261 19.91 37.28 -18.45
CA ALA A 261 19.25 36.29 -17.58
C ALA A 261 18.62 36.92 -16.34
N GLU A 262 19.29 37.88 -15.72
CA GLU A 262 18.79 38.59 -14.54
C GLU A 262 17.51 39.40 -14.78
N ASN A 263 17.33 39.91 -16.02
CA ASN A 263 16.13 40.67 -16.38
C ASN A 263 14.88 39.78 -16.53
N VAL A 264 15.06 38.50 -16.86
CA VAL A 264 13.97 37.59 -17.23
C VAL A 264 13.68 36.56 -16.18
N MET A 265 14.64 36.25 -15.28
CA MET A 265 14.51 35.16 -14.31
C MET A 265 13.39 35.38 -13.28
N THR A 266 12.78 34.30 -12.86
CA THR A 266 12.01 34.24 -11.62
C THR A 266 12.99 34.12 -10.44
N ARG A 267 13.00 35.13 -9.54
CA ARG A 267 14.01 35.29 -8.48
C ARG A 267 13.83 34.36 -7.27
N THR A 268 12.66 33.77 -7.11
CA THR A 268 12.34 32.86 -5.98
C THR A 268 11.91 31.49 -6.53
N PRO A 269 12.86 30.69 -7.06
CA PRO A 269 12.54 29.37 -7.55
C PRO A 269 12.12 28.45 -6.39
N LEU A 270 11.20 27.54 -6.65
CA LEU A 270 10.86 26.50 -5.72
C LEU A 270 12.01 25.47 -5.67
N THR A 271 12.38 25.09 -4.46
CA THR A 271 13.43 24.12 -4.19
C THR A 271 12.90 22.94 -3.39
N VAL A 272 13.59 21.81 -3.50
CA VAL A 272 13.36 20.60 -2.70
C VAL A 272 14.72 20.05 -2.28
N ASN A 273 14.80 19.43 -1.09
CA ASN A 273 16.03 18.78 -0.67
C ASN A 273 16.22 17.44 -1.40
N ASP A 274 17.46 17.10 -1.72
CA ASP A 274 17.82 15.85 -2.42
C ASP A 274 17.47 14.58 -1.61
N SER A 275 17.38 14.69 -0.30
CA SER A 275 17.03 13.61 0.62
C SER A 275 15.52 13.44 0.82
N GLU A 276 14.69 14.37 0.35
CA GLU A 276 13.23 14.26 0.46
C GLU A 276 12.68 13.14 -0.44
N MET A 277 11.47 12.67 -0.12
CA MET A 277 10.81 11.66 -0.93
C MET A 277 10.28 12.25 -2.24
N PHE A 278 10.38 11.49 -3.33
CA PHE A 278 9.87 11.91 -4.63
C PHE A 278 8.36 12.26 -4.58
N ALA A 279 7.57 11.49 -3.82
CA ALA A 279 6.14 11.73 -3.65
C ALA A 279 5.83 13.11 -3.05
N ASP A 280 6.64 13.58 -2.10
CA ASP A 280 6.47 14.90 -1.47
C ASP A 280 6.83 16.01 -2.45
N ALA A 281 7.93 15.85 -3.19
CA ALA A 281 8.34 16.78 -4.23
C ALA A 281 7.27 16.88 -5.35
N GLU A 282 6.69 15.77 -5.77
CA GLU A 282 5.59 15.72 -6.73
C GLU A 282 4.36 16.48 -6.23
N ASN A 283 3.99 16.30 -4.96
CA ASN A 283 2.89 17.04 -4.33
C ASN A 283 3.16 18.55 -4.32
N ILE A 284 4.41 18.99 -4.07
CA ILE A 284 4.80 20.40 -4.16
C ILE A 284 4.60 20.91 -5.58
N MET A 285 5.05 20.17 -6.60
CA MET A 285 4.89 20.56 -8.00
C MET A 285 3.41 20.70 -8.40
N LEU A 286 2.57 19.74 -8.02
CA LEU A 286 1.13 19.75 -8.31
C LEU A 286 0.40 20.91 -7.63
N LYS A 287 0.66 21.15 -6.34
CA LYS A 287 0.03 22.23 -5.58
C LYS A 287 0.47 23.61 -6.11
N SER A 288 1.74 23.77 -6.43
CA SER A 288 2.30 25.03 -6.93
C SER A 288 2.12 25.22 -8.44
N LYS A 289 1.56 24.22 -9.16
CA LYS A 289 1.35 24.23 -10.61
C LYS A 289 2.64 24.48 -11.39
N VAL A 290 3.75 23.90 -10.94
CA VAL A 290 5.04 23.94 -11.62
C VAL A 290 5.40 22.54 -12.14
N THR A 291 6.19 22.49 -13.22
CA THR A 291 6.62 21.24 -13.85
C THR A 291 8.04 20.83 -13.47
N SER A 292 8.75 21.69 -12.73
CA SER A 292 10.14 21.45 -12.33
C SER A 292 10.42 22.07 -10.97
N LEU A 293 11.29 21.44 -10.18
CA LEU A 293 11.85 21.96 -8.95
C LEU A 293 13.37 21.95 -9.04
N LEU A 294 14.02 22.94 -8.44
CA LEU A 294 15.45 22.88 -8.22
C LEU A 294 15.74 22.00 -7.01
N VAL A 295 16.71 21.09 -7.15
CA VAL A 295 17.13 20.21 -6.06
C VAL A 295 18.36 20.79 -5.42
N VAL A 296 18.34 20.88 -4.09
CA VAL A 296 19.45 21.40 -3.28
C VAL A 296 19.90 20.37 -2.27
N SER A 297 21.21 20.41 -1.92
CA SER A 297 21.74 19.64 -0.80
C SER A 297 21.24 20.21 0.54
N GLN A 298 21.57 19.53 1.65
CA GLN A 298 21.28 20.04 3.00
C GLN A 298 21.97 21.38 3.30
N GLU A 299 23.09 21.67 2.62
CA GLU A 299 23.81 22.95 2.75
C GLU A 299 23.24 24.03 1.81
N GLY A 300 22.17 23.76 1.07
CA GLY A 300 21.54 24.71 0.14
C GLY A 300 22.28 24.86 -1.21
N VAL A 301 23.20 23.95 -1.53
CA VAL A 301 23.92 23.95 -2.82
C VAL A 301 23.05 23.26 -3.88
N LEU A 302 22.97 23.86 -5.07
CA LEU A 302 22.26 23.26 -6.22
C LEU A 302 22.90 21.91 -6.58
N SER A 303 22.12 20.84 -6.53
CA SER A 303 22.56 19.47 -6.82
C SER A 303 21.85 18.84 -8.02
N GLY A 304 20.67 19.36 -8.40
CA GLY A 304 19.90 18.75 -9.48
C GLY A 304 18.68 19.57 -9.91
N VAL A 305 17.99 19.03 -10.90
CA VAL A 305 16.65 19.47 -11.34
C VAL A 305 15.73 18.25 -11.35
N LEU A 306 14.57 18.39 -10.76
CA LEU A 306 13.52 17.39 -10.77
C LEU A 306 12.38 17.84 -11.67
N LYS A 307 11.86 16.93 -12.51
CA LYS A 307 10.72 17.22 -13.39
C LYS A 307 9.51 16.33 -13.04
N LEU A 308 8.31 16.87 -13.18
CA LEU A 308 7.07 16.14 -12.93
C LEU A 308 6.95 14.87 -13.80
N GLN A 309 7.45 14.90 -15.03
CA GLN A 309 7.46 13.73 -15.93
C GLN A 309 8.37 12.59 -15.48
N ASP A 310 9.30 12.83 -14.55
CA ASP A 310 10.19 11.79 -14.02
C ASP A 310 9.41 10.75 -13.20
N ALA A 311 8.18 11.07 -12.77
CA ALA A 311 7.23 10.12 -12.19
C ALA A 311 6.99 8.89 -13.08
N SER A 312 7.02 9.07 -14.41
CA SER A 312 6.83 7.98 -15.37
C SER A 312 7.97 6.95 -15.38
N ARG A 313 9.16 7.32 -14.88
CA ARG A 313 10.32 6.42 -14.77
C ARG A 313 10.20 5.45 -13.59
N LEU A 314 9.24 5.69 -12.69
CA LEU A 314 9.00 4.87 -11.49
C LEU A 314 7.89 3.81 -11.70
N ASN A 315 7.24 3.82 -12.84
CA ASN A 315 6.18 2.87 -13.21
C ASN A 315 6.75 1.58 -13.82
#